data_2514e58352265133c05fd425a515234a
#
_entry.id   2514e58352265133c05fd425a515234a
#
_cell.length_a   1.000
_cell.length_b   1.000
_cell.length_c   1.000
_cell.angle_alpha   90.00
_cell.angle_beta   90.00
_cell.angle_gamma   90.00
#
_symmetry.space_group_name_H-M   'P 1'
#
loop_
_entity.id
_entity.type
_entity.pdbx_description
1 polymer ?
#
loop_
_entity_poly.entity_id
_entity_poly.type
_entity_poly.pdbx_seq_one_letter_code
_entity_poly.pdbx_strand_id
1 'polypeptide(L)'
;MMRTPKILLFLFISCLCFGCQSSLRRESRIEKQDDVYVLSFANLSFSVSAGKGGRIVSFKCEDRELLTSDSVHSKYYGATFWLSPQSEYWPQYQCVDELPYQAEIDKQILRLVSPPDSISGVSVTKEFSISERDSSILIHYSVRNVSRQLKRLAPWDVTRVYGGLSFFPVGETDRMNKSDVTGGYEDKGMVWVPCPDGTNERGQKLLSTAYGGWMAH
;
A
#
# COMPACT_ATOMS: atom_id res chain seq x y z
N MET A 1 73.88 -47.79 -17.80
CA MET A 1 72.46 -48.04 -17.55
C MET A 1 71.96 -46.79 -16.88
N MET A 2 71.55 -45.77 -17.70
CA MET A 2 71.11 -44.47 -17.25
C MET A 2 69.60 -44.46 -17.19
N ARG A 3 69.05 -44.19 -15.96
CA ARG A 3 67.63 -43.99 -15.75
C ARG A 3 67.30 -42.50 -15.88
N THR A 4 66.49 -42.17 -16.86
CA THR A 4 65.92 -40.83 -17.02
C THR A 4 64.78 -40.59 -16.04
N PRO A 5 64.72 -39.45 -15.34
CA PRO A 5 63.57 -39.10 -14.51
C PRO A 5 62.39 -38.59 -15.37
N LYS A 6 61.22 -39.14 -15.14
CA LYS A 6 59.97 -38.62 -15.70
C LYS A 6 59.53 -37.41 -14.89
N ILE A 7 59.54 -36.27 -15.51
CA ILE A 7 58.99 -35.02 -14.94
C ILE A 7 57.47 -35.09 -15.16
N LEU A 8 56.72 -35.15 -14.08
CA LEU A 8 55.24 -35.10 -14.06
C LEU A 8 54.83 -33.63 -13.98
N LEU A 9 54.38 -33.05 -15.09
CA LEU A 9 53.90 -31.67 -15.17
C LEU A 9 52.44 -31.65 -14.67
N PHE A 10 52.24 -31.16 -13.44
CA PHE A 10 50.90 -30.84 -12.92
C PHE A 10 50.41 -29.54 -13.51
N LEU A 11 49.45 -29.60 -14.43
CA LEU A 11 48.71 -28.44 -14.90
C LEU A 11 47.65 -28.09 -13.85
N PHE A 12 47.90 -27.06 -13.08
CA PHE A 12 46.89 -26.42 -12.22
C PHE A 12 45.96 -25.57 -13.10
N ILE A 13 44.80 -26.13 -13.46
CA ILE A 13 43.70 -25.35 -14.06
C ILE A 13 43.02 -24.63 -12.93
N SER A 14 43.40 -23.37 -12.72
CA SER A 14 42.70 -22.44 -11.87
C SER A 14 41.40 -22.02 -12.55
N CYS A 15 40.27 -22.70 -12.24
CA CYS A 15 38.94 -22.22 -12.58
C CYS A 15 38.65 -20.95 -11.79
N LEU A 16 38.96 -19.79 -12.38
CA LEU A 16 38.44 -18.51 -11.96
C LEU A 16 36.93 -18.49 -12.29
N CYS A 17 36.12 -19.01 -11.36
CA CYS A 17 34.69 -18.70 -11.33
C CYS A 17 34.54 -17.20 -11.05
N PHE A 18 34.55 -16.41 -12.11
CA PHE A 18 33.95 -15.07 -12.04
C PHE A 18 32.47 -15.26 -11.77
N GLY A 19 32.12 -15.31 -10.50
CA GLY A 19 30.77 -15.10 -10.05
C GLY A 19 30.33 -13.71 -10.51
N CYS A 20 29.67 -13.68 -11.65
CA CYS A 20 28.94 -12.48 -12.08
C CYS A 20 27.80 -12.30 -11.07
N GLN A 21 28.10 -11.69 -9.92
CA GLN A 21 27.09 -11.06 -9.09
C GLN A 21 26.61 -9.88 -9.92
N SER A 22 25.61 -10.14 -10.77
CA SER A 22 24.76 -9.05 -11.25
C SER A 22 24.16 -8.42 -10.01
N SER A 23 24.75 -7.31 -9.55
CA SER A 23 24.06 -6.37 -8.70
C SER A 23 22.88 -5.89 -9.54
N LEU A 24 21.75 -6.60 -9.41
CA LEU A 24 20.47 -6.12 -9.93
C LEU A 24 20.30 -4.73 -9.32
N ARG A 25 20.57 -3.72 -10.13
CA ARG A 25 20.33 -2.32 -9.76
C ARG A 25 18.86 -2.29 -9.38
N ARG A 26 18.59 -2.10 -8.11
CA ARG A 26 17.25 -1.98 -7.58
C ARG A 26 16.73 -0.62 -8.03
N GLU A 27 16.17 -0.57 -9.22
CA GLU A 27 15.53 0.63 -9.75
C GLU A 27 14.01 0.49 -9.57
N SER A 28 13.38 1.54 -9.11
CA SER A 28 11.93 1.62 -9.06
C SER A 28 11.37 1.67 -10.47
N ARG A 29 10.24 0.99 -10.69
CA ARG A 29 9.55 0.94 -11.99
C ARG A 29 8.07 1.18 -11.81
N ILE A 30 7.48 1.81 -12.82
CA ILE A 30 6.04 1.93 -12.96
C ILE A 30 5.67 1.35 -14.32
N GLU A 31 4.89 0.28 -14.30
CA GLU A 31 4.46 -0.44 -15.50
C GLU A 31 2.93 -0.39 -15.60
N LYS A 32 2.42 -0.18 -16.81
CA LYS A 32 0.99 -0.23 -17.08
C LYS A 32 0.61 -1.61 -17.62
N GLN A 33 -0.40 -2.22 -16.99
CA GLN A 33 -1.02 -3.48 -17.40
C GLN A 33 -2.53 -3.26 -17.50
N ASP A 34 -3.04 -3.04 -18.70
CA ASP A 34 -4.42 -2.63 -18.97
C ASP A 34 -4.81 -1.34 -18.24
N ASP A 35 -5.72 -1.40 -17.25
CA ASP A 35 -6.14 -0.29 -16.41
C ASP A 35 -5.42 -0.25 -15.05
N VAL A 36 -4.51 -1.19 -14.81
CA VAL A 36 -3.72 -1.32 -13.58
C VAL A 36 -2.31 -0.79 -13.80
N TYR A 37 -1.82 -0.02 -12.86
CA TYR A 37 -0.45 0.46 -12.79
C TYR A 37 0.27 -0.26 -11.66
N VAL A 38 1.40 -0.88 -11.98
CA VAL A 38 2.22 -1.62 -11.02
C VAL A 38 3.49 -0.84 -10.73
N LEU A 39 3.66 -0.43 -9.49
CA LEU A 39 4.89 0.16 -8.97
C LEU A 39 5.70 -0.94 -8.29
N SER A 40 6.94 -1.14 -8.67
CA SER A 40 7.79 -2.19 -8.12
C SER A 40 9.18 -1.67 -7.74
N PHE A 41 9.70 -2.16 -6.61
CA PHE A 41 11.04 -1.86 -6.12
C PHE A 41 11.52 -2.98 -5.20
N ALA A 42 12.69 -3.52 -5.47
CA ALA A 42 13.24 -4.65 -4.70
C ALA A 42 12.26 -5.83 -4.63
N ASN A 43 11.74 -6.12 -3.43
CA ASN A 43 10.75 -7.17 -3.17
C ASN A 43 9.33 -6.64 -2.98
N LEU A 44 9.10 -5.34 -3.23
CA LEU A 44 7.79 -4.71 -3.12
C LEU A 44 7.12 -4.61 -4.50
N SER A 45 5.82 -4.90 -4.53
CA SER A 45 4.95 -4.68 -5.68
C SER A 45 3.63 -4.06 -5.21
N PHE A 46 3.26 -2.93 -5.80
CA PHE A 46 2.10 -2.12 -5.42
C PHE A 46 1.28 -1.80 -6.65
N SER A 47 0.01 -2.18 -6.65
CA SER A 47 -0.84 -2.07 -7.84
C SER A 47 -2.04 -1.15 -7.61
N VAL A 48 -2.29 -0.26 -8.58
CA VAL A 48 -3.38 0.71 -8.55
C VAL A 48 -4.21 0.59 -9.82
N SER A 49 -5.52 0.40 -9.69
CA SER A 49 -6.45 0.39 -10.81
C SER A 49 -6.95 1.80 -11.11
N ALA A 50 -6.57 2.35 -12.24
CA ALA A 50 -7.12 3.61 -12.73
C ALA A 50 -8.60 3.45 -13.15
N GLY A 51 -8.99 2.28 -13.62
CA GLY A 51 -10.36 1.97 -14.03
C GLY A 51 -11.36 1.91 -12.88
N LYS A 52 -10.88 1.77 -11.64
CA LYS A 52 -11.72 1.64 -10.43
C LYS A 52 -11.38 2.72 -9.40
N GLY A 53 -11.63 3.99 -9.72
CA GLY A 53 -11.47 5.09 -8.78
C GLY A 53 -10.04 5.32 -8.26
N GLY A 54 -9.01 4.86 -8.98
CA GLY A 54 -7.65 4.89 -8.49
C GLY A 54 -7.46 4.08 -7.21
N ARG A 55 -8.12 2.93 -7.13
CA ARG A 55 -8.08 1.99 -5.99
C ARG A 55 -6.75 1.28 -5.92
N ILE A 56 -6.19 1.14 -4.74
CA ILE A 56 -5.06 0.26 -4.49
C ILE A 56 -5.61 -1.18 -4.41
N VAL A 57 -5.25 -2.01 -5.37
CA VAL A 57 -5.83 -3.36 -5.52
C VAL A 57 -4.91 -4.48 -5.07
N SER A 58 -3.61 -4.20 -4.90
CA SER A 58 -2.62 -5.16 -4.41
C SER A 58 -1.45 -4.42 -3.77
N PHE A 59 -0.92 -4.99 -2.71
CA PHE A 59 0.38 -4.64 -2.13
C PHE A 59 1.06 -5.90 -1.65
N LYS A 60 2.14 -6.26 -2.32
CA LYS A 60 2.92 -7.47 -2.03
C LYS A 60 4.29 -7.12 -1.49
N CYS A 61 4.71 -7.91 -0.52
CA CYS A 61 6.10 -8.02 -0.11
C CYS A 61 6.57 -9.44 -0.46
N GLU A 62 7.52 -9.56 -1.38
CA GLU A 62 7.85 -10.81 -2.06
C GLU A 62 6.59 -11.38 -2.75
N ASP A 63 6.22 -12.60 -2.45
CA ASP A 63 5.01 -13.24 -3.00
C ASP A 63 3.78 -13.12 -2.08
N ARG A 64 3.92 -12.49 -0.92
CA ARG A 64 2.84 -12.36 0.06
C ARG A 64 1.98 -11.14 -0.23
N GLU A 65 0.70 -11.39 -0.55
CA GLU A 65 -0.31 -10.33 -0.65
C GLU A 65 -0.72 -9.84 0.74
N LEU A 66 -0.74 -8.54 0.93
CA LEU A 66 -1.07 -7.90 2.21
C LEU A 66 -2.50 -7.36 2.25
N LEU A 67 -3.08 -7.04 1.09
CA LEU A 67 -4.41 -6.46 0.99
C LEU A 67 -5.44 -7.53 0.61
N THR A 68 -6.68 -7.37 1.09
CA THR A 68 -7.80 -8.21 0.64
C THR A 68 -8.11 -7.96 -0.83
N SER A 69 -8.49 -9.00 -1.55
CA SER A 69 -8.91 -8.93 -2.96
C SER A 69 -10.44 -8.94 -3.11
N ASP A 70 -10.90 -8.80 -4.34
CA ASP A 70 -12.32 -8.89 -4.70
C ASP A 70 -12.94 -10.28 -4.46
N SER A 71 -12.12 -11.32 -4.30
CA SER A 71 -12.58 -12.65 -3.85
C SER A 71 -13.10 -12.66 -2.41
N VAL A 72 -12.60 -11.75 -1.54
CA VAL A 72 -13.10 -11.58 -0.17
C VAL A 72 -14.39 -10.78 -0.16
N HIS A 73 -14.45 -9.69 -0.92
CA HIS A 73 -15.65 -8.88 -1.05
C HIS A 73 -15.61 -8.12 -2.36
N SER A 74 -16.58 -8.34 -3.25
CA SER A 74 -16.62 -7.81 -4.63
C SER A 74 -16.55 -6.28 -4.72
N LYS A 75 -17.04 -5.56 -3.72
CA LYS A 75 -17.07 -4.10 -3.68
C LYS A 75 -16.02 -3.48 -2.74
N TYR A 76 -15.81 -4.08 -1.57
CA TYR A 76 -14.97 -3.52 -0.51
C TYR A 76 -13.70 -4.37 -0.31
N TYR A 77 -12.66 -4.07 -1.08
CA TYR A 77 -11.37 -4.74 -1.04
C TYR A 77 -10.22 -3.76 -1.30
N GLY A 78 -9.00 -4.15 -1.00
CA GLY A 78 -7.83 -3.31 -1.16
C GLY A 78 -7.88 -2.06 -0.31
N ALA A 79 -7.35 -0.95 -0.81
CA ALA A 79 -7.49 0.35 -0.17
C ALA A 79 -8.29 1.32 -1.05
N THR A 80 -9.30 1.93 -0.42
CA THR A 80 -10.24 2.85 -1.05
C THR A 80 -10.13 4.23 -0.42
N PHE A 81 -10.26 5.26 -1.22
CA PHE A 81 -10.27 6.64 -0.76
C PHE A 81 -11.70 7.17 -0.75
N TRP A 82 -12.14 7.68 0.39
CA TRP A 82 -13.46 8.26 0.58
C TRP A 82 -13.35 9.68 1.15
N LEU A 83 -14.50 10.35 1.24
CA LEU A 83 -14.60 11.67 1.87
C LEU A 83 -15.23 11.56 3.25
N SER A 84 -14.78 12.42 4.17
CA SER A 84 -15.31 12.57 5.52
C SER A 84 -15.83 14.00 5.71
N PRO A 85 -16.86 14.28 6.56
CA PRO A 85 -17.52 13.33 7.45
C PRO A 85 -18.49 12.39 6.73
N GLN A 86 -18.64 11.19 7.25
CA GLN A 86 -19.55 10.19 6.68
C GLN A 86 -21.01 10.64 6.63
N SER A 87 -21.43 11.48 7.58
CA SER A 87 -22.79 12.04 7.61
C SER A 87 -23.14 12.90 6.38
N GLU A 88 -22.14 13.45 5.69
CA GLU A 88 -22.32 14.30 4.51
C GLU A 88 -21.94 13.59 3.22
N TYR A 89 -20.98 12.64 3.27
CA TYR A 89 -20.37 12.02 2.11
C TYR A 89 -20.61 10.50 2.04
N TRP A 90 -21.70 10.01 2.60
CA TRP A 90 -22.14 8.63 2.50
C TRP A 90 -23.52 8.52 1.83
N PRO A 91 -23.76 7.54 0.91
CA PRO A 91 -22.78 6.58 0.37
C PRO A 91 -21.70 7.27 -0.46
N GLN A 92 -20.56 6.56 -0.66
CA GLN A 92 -19.44 7.10 -1.44
C GLN A 92 -19.90 7.47 -2.84
N TYR A 93 -19.37 8.58 -3.32
CA TYR A 93 -19.63 9.04 -4.68
C TYR A 93 -18.84 8.24 -5.69
N GLN A 94 -19.48 7.80 -6.76
CA GLN A 94 -18.88 6.95 -7.79
C GLN A 94 -17.62 7.58 -8.41
N CYS A 95 -17.63 8.87 -8.66
CA CYS A 95 -16.48 9.57 -9.22
C CYS A 95 -15.25 9.60 -8.27
N VAL A 96 -15.44 9.34 -6.98
CA VAL A 96 -14.36 9.30 -5.99
C VAL A 96 -13.76 7.90 -5.85
N ASP A 97 -14.57 6.83 -5.97
CA ASP A 97 -14.14 5.46 -5.65
C ASP A 97 -14.38 4.41 -6.75
N GLU A 98 -15.20 4.68 -7.75
CA GLU A 98 -15.62 3.67 -8.73
C GLU A 98 -15.32 4.03 -10.19
N LEU A 99 -15.50 5.30 -10.57
CA LEU A 99 -15.31 5.72 -11.97
C LEU A 99 -13.84 5.78 -12.37
N PRO A 100 -13.52 5.56 -13.66
CA PRO A 100 -12.16 5.67 -14.14
C PRO A 100 -11.53 7.03 -13.88
N TYR A 101 -10.28 7.03 -13.45
CA TYR A 101 -9.43 8.19 -13.31
C TYR A 101 -8.54 8.36 -14.54
N GLN A 102 -8.25 9.59 -14.91
CA GLN A 102 -7.19 9.88 -15.89
C GLN A 102 -5.84 9.65 -15.25
N ALA A 103 -5.00 8.86 -15.92
CA ALA A 103 -3.70 8.45 -15.42
C ALA A 103 -2.57 9.05 -16.25
N GLU A 104 -1.55 9.53 -15.58
CA GLU A 104 -0.31 10.06 -16.15
C GLU A 104 0.88 9.55 -15.34
N ILE A 105 1.96 9.22 -16.04
CA ILE A 105 3.25 8.94 -15.41
C ILE A 105 4.19 10.09 -15.76
N ASP A 106 4.62 10.84 -14.75
CA ASP A 106 5.67 11.84 -14.89
C ASP A 106 6.87 11.41 -14.04
N LYS A 107 7.99 11.15 -14.72
CA LYS A 107 9.23 10.63 -14.10
C LYS A 107 8.93 9.30 -13.38
N GLN A 108 8.94 9.28 -12.06
CA GLN A 108 8.67 8.12 -11.22
C GLN A 108 7.42 8.34 -10.32
N ILE A 109 6.47 9.16 -10.79
CA ILE A 109 5.22 9.45 -10.11
C ILE A 109 4.06 9.02 -11.00
N LEU A 110 3.22 8.12 -10.50
CA LEU A 110 1.92 7.82 -11.07
C LEU A 110 0.90 8.81 -10.51
N ARG A 111 0.33 9.64 -11.38
CA ARG A 111 -0.70 10.61 -11.04
C ARG A 111 -2.03 10.19 -11.62
N LEU A 112 -3.05 10.10 -10.78
CA LEU A 112 -4.43 9.76 -11.14
C LEU A 112 -5.36 10.91 -10.76
N VAL A 113 -6.21 11.35 -11.69
CA VAL A 113 -7.15 12.47 -11.48
C VAL A 113 -8.57 12.00 -11.76
N SER A 114 -9.46 12.15 -10.78
CA SER A 114 -10.88 11.84 -10.97
C SER A 114 -11.56 12.81 -11.93
N PRO A 115 -12.65 12.40 -12.58
CA PRO A 115 -13.58 13.37 -13.14
C PRO A 115 -14.06 14.35 -12.05
N PRO A 116 -14.38 15.60 -12.41
CA PRO A 116 -15.05 16.49 -11.48
C PRO A 116 -16.46 15.96 -11.19
N ASP A 117 -16.82 15.87 -9.91
CA ASP A 117 -18.13 15.41 -9.50
C ASP A 117 -19.06 16.58 -9.17
N SER A 118 -20.19 16.63 -9.87
CA SER A 118 -21.20 17.68 -9.67
C SER A 118 -21.99 17.52 -8.36
N ILE A 119 -22.06 16.30 -7.82
CA ILE A 119 -22.82 15.99 -6.60
C ILE A 119 -22.01 16.33 -5.37
N SER A 120 -20.83 15.74 -5.21
CA SER A 120 -19.94 16.09 -4.10
C SER A 120 -19.25 17.44 -4.27
N GLY A 121 -19.16 17.94 -5.49
CA GLY A 121 -18.51 19.21 -5.82
C GLY A 121 -16.99 19.16 -5.72
N VAL A 122 -16.38 17.99 -5.87
CA VAL A 122 -14.93 17.82 -5.78
C VAL A 122 -14.33 17.09 -6.96
N SER A 123 -13.03 17.21 -7.11
CA SER A 123 -12.17 16.35 -7.92
C SER A 123 -11.00 15.88 -7.05
N VAL A 124 -10.65 14.62 -7.16
CA VAL A 124 -9.59 13.98 -6.37
C VAL A 124 -8.37 13.72 -7.25
N THR A 125 -7.20 14.04 -6.74
CA THR A 125 -5.92 13.62 -7.31
C THR A 125 -5.23 12.67 -6.36
N LYS A 126 -4.73 11.55 -6.88
CA LYS A 126 -3.95 10.55 -6.15
C LYS A 126 -2.59 10.44 -6.82
N GLU A 127 -1.51 10.60 -6.08
CA GLU A 127 -0.15 10.47 -6.58
C GLU A 127 0.54 9.36 -5.80
N PHE A 128 1.21 8.47 -6.54
CA PHE A 128 1.92 7.31 -6.01
C PHE A 128 3.35 7.33 -6.50
N SER A 129 4.28 7.14 -5.59
CA SER A 129 5.70 7.04 -5.91
C SER A 129 6.42 6.10 -4.95
N ILE A 130 7.65 5.74 -5.27
CA ILE A 130 8.49 4.88 -4.45
C ILE A 130 9.61 5.71 -3.83
N SER A 131 9.80 5.60 -2.52
CA SER A 131 11.01 6.03 -1.83
C SER A 131 11.99 4.86 -1.78
N GLU A 132 12.97 4.85 -2.67
CA GLU A 132 14.01 3.81 -2.69
C GLU A 132 14.86 3.80 -1.41
N ARG A 133 15.03 4.98 -0.79
CA ARG A 133 15.78 5.13 0.45
C ARG A 133 15.15 4.36 1.61
N ASP A 134 13.82 4.45 1.72
CA ASP A 134 13.09 3.91 2.85
C ASP A 134 12.35 2.61 2.48
N SER A 135 12.48 2.15 1.21
CA SER A 135 11.73 1.00 0.66
C SER A 135 10.24 1.12 0.95
N SER A 136 9.66 2.27 0.65
CA SER A 136 8.27 2.58 0.97
C SER A 136 7.51 3.13 -0.24
N ILE A 137 6.18 2.97 -0.23
CA ILE A 137 5.28 3.63 -1.17
C ILE A 137 4.81 4.94 -0.55
N LEU A 138 4.99 6.03 -1.28
CA LEU A 138 4.48 7.34 -0.91
C LEU A 138 3.15 7.58 -1.61
N ILE A 139 2.13 7.92 -0.85
CA ILE A 139 0.80 8.21 -1.35
C ILE A 139 0.44 9.65 -0.98
N HIS A 140 0.10 10.45 -1.98
CA HIS A 140 -0.36 11.81 -1.78
C HIS A 140 -1.78 11.96 -2.33
N TYR A 141 -2.71 12.34 -1.48
CA TYR A 141 -4.07 12.65 -1.86
C TYR A 141 -4.32 14.15 -1.84
N SER A 142 -4.92 14.67 -2.91
CA SER A 142 -5.38 16.05 -3.00
C SER A 142 -6.86 16.09 -3.38
N VAL A 143 -7.63 16.93 -2.68
CA VAL A 143 -9.04 17.15 -2.99
C VAL A 143 -9.23 18.61 -3.38
N ARG A 144 -9.70 18.82 -4.60
CA ARG A 144 -10.01 20.15 -5.12
C ARG A 144 -11.51 20.39 -5.07
N ASN A 145 -11.94 21.46 -4.44
CA ASN A 145 -13.31 21.95 -4.52
C ASN A 145 -13.57 22.52 -5.92
N VAL A 146 -14.46 21.90 -6.69
CA VAL A 146 -14.87 22.35 -8.04
C VAL A 146 -16.25 22.99 -8.03
N SER A 147 -16.88 23.11 -6.86
CA SER A 147 -18.16 23.81 -6.69
C SER A 147 -17.93 25.29 -6.34
N ARG A 148 -19.02 26.04 -6.30
CA ARG A 148 -19.02 27.44 -5.81
C ARG A 148 -19.29 27.55 -4.31
N GLN A 149 -19.53 26.43 -3.64
CA GLN A 149 -19.87 26.40 -2.22
C GLN A 149 -18.64 26.09 -1.36
N LEU A 150 -18.57 26.64 -0.17
CA LEU A 150 -17.58 26.26 0.81
C LEU A 150 -17.80 24.78 1.19
N LYS A 151 -16.75 23.98 1.15
CA LYS A 151 -16.75 22.57 1.53
C LYS A 151 -15.92 22.36 2.79
N ARG A 152 -16.47 21.59 3.72
CA ARG A 152 -15.73 21.10 4.88
C ARG A 152 -15.61 19.59 4.75
N LEU A 153 -14.43 19.13 4.44
CA LEU A 153 -14.16 17.70 4.22
C LEU A 153 -12.75 17.33 4.65
N ALA A 154 -12.55 16.03 4.86
CA ALA A 154 -11.23 15.44 5.05
C ALA A 154 -11.11 14.16 4.22
N PRO A 155 -9.89 13.75 3.83
CA PRO A 155 -9.64 12.45 3.24
C PRO A 155 -9.92 11.33 4.27
N TRP A 156 -10.46 10.23 3.77
CA TRP A 156 -10.69 9.01 4.54
C TRP A 156 -10.23 7.81 3.73
N ASP A 157 -9.01 7.37 3.96
CA ASP A 157 -8.49 6.13 3.38
C ASP A 157 -8.95 4.93 4.20
N VAL A 158 -9.38 3.86 3.52
CA VAL A 158 -9.84 2.62 4.14
C VAL A 158 -9.06 1.46 3.54
N THR A 159 -8.02 1.05 4.23
CA THR A 159 -7.18 -0.08 3.86
C THR A 159 -7.70 -1.36 4.51
N ARG A 160 -7.88 -2.41 3.71
CA ARG A 160 -8.38 -3.71 4.15
C ARG A 160 -7.30 -4.76 4.00
N VAL A 161 -6.95 -5.36 5.12
CA VAL A 161 -5.90 -6.38 5.23
C VAL A 161 -6.49 -7.72 5.60
N TYR A 162 -5.74 -8.79 5.36
CA TYR A 162 -6.07 -10.10 5.89
C TYR A 162 -5.88 -10.12 7.41
N GLY A 163 -6.34 -11.19 8.06
CA GLY A 163 -6.16 -11.38 9.50
C GLY A 163 -4.69 -11.31 9.92
N GLY A 164 -4.45 -10.91 11.16
CA GLY A 164 -3.11 -10.71 11.69
C GLY A 164 -3.13 -9.96 13.01
N LEU A 165 -2.16 -9.11 13.23
CA LEU A 165 -2.01 -8.31 14.44
C LEU A 165 -1.72 -6.86 14.06
N SER A 166 -2.66 -5.97 14.36
CA SER A 166 -2.44 -4.53 14.21
C SER A 166 -1.92 -3.92 15.50
N PHE A 167 -1.00 -2.97 15.41
CA PHE A 167 -0.49 -2.27 16.58
C PHE A 167 -0.03 -0.85 16.26
N PHE A 168 -0.11 0.03 17.27
CA PHE A 168 0.24 1.44 17.14
C PHE A 168 0.56 2.07 18.51
N PRO A 169 1.31 3.18 18.59
CA PRO A 169 1.59 3.88 19.84
C PRO A 169 0.32 4.49 20.45
N VAL A 170 0.19 4.43 21.76
CA VAL A 170 -0.89 5.10 22.52
C VAL A 170 -0.51 6.55 22.73
N GLY A 171 -1.41 7.48 22.34
CA GLY A 171 -1.33 8.88 22.71
C GLY A 171 -2.07 9.17 24.01
N GLU A 172 -1.72 10.27 24.69
CA GLU A 172 -2.33 10.67 25.97
C GLU A 172 -3.85 10.87 25.88
N THR A 173 -4.35 11.23 24.70
CA THR A 173 -5.78 11.46 24.43
C THR A 173 -6.47 10.26 23.79
N ASP A 174 -5.75 9.20 23.47
CA ASP A 174 -6.35 8.02 22.88
C ASP A 174 -7.23 7.30 23.90
N ARG A 175 -8.46 7.07 23.52
CA ARG A 175 -9.42 6.36 24.34
C ARG A 175 -9.67 5.01 23.69
N MET A 176 -9.07 3.99 24.27
CA MET A 176 -9.49 2.63 24.01
C MET A 176 -10.76 2.33 24.80
N ASN A 177 -11.87 2.19 24.12
CA ASN A 177 -13.00 1.52 24.70
C ASN A 177 -12.78 0.01 24.56
N LYS A 178 -12.22 -0.62 25.59
CA LYS A 178 -11.89 -2.06 25.61
C LYS A 178 -13.08 -2.97 25.34
N SER A 179 -14.30 -2.45 25.48
CA SER A 179 -15.53 -3.18 25.14
C SER A 179 -15.78 -3.31 23.63
N ASP A 180 -15.14 -2.45 22.83
CA ASP A 180 -15.41 -2.35 21.40
C ASP A 180 -14.45 -3.20 20.54
N VAL A 181 -13.40 -3.77 21.16
CA VAL A 181 -12.39 -4.56 20.46
C VAL A 181 -12.09 -5.84 21.23
N THR A 182 -12.55 -6.97 20.70
CA THR A 182 -12.30 -8.29 21.32
C THR A 182 -10.82 -8.63 21.26
N GLY A 183 -10.21 -8.91 22.43
CA GLY A 183 -8.82 -9.34 22.55
C GLY A 183 -7.78 -8.21 22.41
N GLY A 184 -8.20 -6.95 22.26
CA GLY A 184 -7.27 -5.81 22.28
C GLY A 184 -6.67 -5.59 23.65
N TYR A 185 -5.38 -5.24 23.71
CA TYR A 185 -4.67 -4.96 24.94
C TYR A 185 -3.61 -3.86 24.77
N GLU A 186 -3.20 -3.27 25.88
CA GLU A 186 -2.08 -2.33 25.92
C GLU A 186 -0.88 -2.97 26.59
N ASP A 187 0.29 -2.83 25.98
CA ASP A 187 1.59 -3.21 26.57
C ASP A 187 2.67 -2.23 26.11
N LYS A 188 3.48 -1.76 27.06
CA LYS A 188 4.63 -0.88 26.84
C LYS A 188 4.34 0.36 25.98
N GLY A 189 3.19 1.01 26.20
CA GLY A 189 2.78 2.19 25.46
C GLY A 189 2.31 1.92 24.03
N MET A 190 1.97 0.69 23.74
CA MET A 190 1.43 0.25 22.46
C MET A 190 0.05 -0.38 22.65
N VAL A 191 -0.85 -0.12 21.71
CA VAL A 191 -2.10 -0.88 21.56
C VAL A 191 -1.86 -2.02 20.60
N TRP A 192 -2.33 -3.21 20.96
CA TRP A 192 -2.26 -4.44 20.17
C TRP A 192 -3.67 -4.94 19.91
N VAL A 193 -4.00 -5.17 18.65
CA VAL A 193 -5.34 -5.60 18.22
C VAL A 193 -5.20 -6.86 17.36
N PRO A 194 -5.47 -8.04 17.92
CA PRO A 194 -5.57 -9.27 17.14
C PRO A 194 -6.74 -9.19 16.16
N CYS A 195 -6.49 -9.55 14.92
CA CYS A 195 -7.48 -9.63 13.86
C CYS A 195 -7.49 -11.08 13.34
N PRO A 196 -8.27 -12.00 13.94
CA PRO A 196 -8.31 -13.37 13.49
C PRO A 196 -8.91 -13.50 12.10
N ASP A 197 -8.42 -14.49 11.33
CA ASP A 197 -8.90 -14.76 9.99
C ASP A 197 -10.40 -15.08 9.99
N GLY A 198 -11.12 -14.57 8.99
CA GLY A 198 -12.52 -14.84 8.77
C GLY A 198 -13.51 -14.09 9.66
N THR A 199 -13.05 -13.19 10.50
CA THR A 199 -13.95 -12.33 11.29
C THR A 199 -14.40 -11.14 10.47
N ASN A 200 -15.68 -11.15 10.08
CA ASN A 200 -16.39 -10.00 9.52
C ASN A 200 -17.27 -9.34 10.60
N GLU A 201 -16.81 -9.27 11.83
CA GLU A 201 -17.58 -8.64 12.89
C GLU A 201 -17.68 -7.14 12.62
N ARG A 202 -18.88 -6.71 12.26
CA ARG A 202 -19.21 -5.30 12.13
C ARG A 202 -19.37 -4.68 13.52
N GLY A 203 -18.84 -3.48 13.69
CA GLY A 203 -19.08 -2.68 14.88
C GLY A 203 -17.90 -2.58 15.84
N GLN A 204 -16.86 -3.37 15.67
CA GLN A 204 -15.62 -3.16 16.42
C GLN A 204 -14.89 -1.95 15.85
N LYS A 205 -14.73 -0.91 16.65
CA LYS A 205 -14.04 0.32 16.26
C LYS A 205 -13.08 0.73 17.35
N LEU A 206 -11.86 0.99 16.94
CA LEU A 206 -10.84 1.59 17.75
C LEU A 206 -10.46 2.92 17.12
N LEU A 207 -10.45 3.98 17.92
CA LEU A 207 -10.07 5.32 17.49
C LEU A 207 -8.75 5.69 18.16
N SER A 208 -7.80 6.11 17.33
CA SER A 208 -6.52 6.65 17.78
C SER A 208 -6.27 8.01 17.16
N THR A 209 -5.59 8.88 17.88
CA THR A 209 -5.09 10.16 17.37
C THR A 209 -3.87 9.98 16.46
N ALA A 210 -3.46 8.74 16.20
CA ALA A 210 -2.24 8.39 15.47
C ALA A 210 -0.98 9.03 16.07
N TYR A 211 -0.90 9.04 17.40
CA TYR A 211 0.30 9.46 18.12
C TYR A 211 1.53 8.72 17.58
N GLY A 212 2.60 9.45 17.31
CA GLY A 212 3.77 8.88 16.63
C GLY A 212 3.67 8.79 15.11
N GLY A 213 2.47 8.99 14.51
CA GLY A 213 2.28 9.08 13.07
C GLY A 213 2.39 7.76 12.30
N TRP A 214 2.28 6.61 12.98
CA TRP A 214 2.37 5.29 12.34
C TRP A 214 1.45 4.23 12.99
N MET A 215 1.09 3.26 12.20
CA MET A 215 0.42 2.04 12.60
C MET A 215 1.01 0.88 11.79
N ALA A 216 1.06 -0.31 12.37
CA ALA A 216 1.53 -1.53 11.71
C ALA A 216 0.45 -2.63 11.73
N HIS A 217 0.55 -3.52 10.77
CA HIS A 217 -0.24 -4.75 10.68
C HIS A 217 0.64 -5.91 10.26
#